data_526effbb04da250949e1efe0dfdf071b
#
_entry.id   526effbb04da250949e1efe0dfdf071b
#
_cell.length_a   1.000
_cell.length_b   1.000
_cell.length_c   1.000
_cell.angle_alpha   90.00
_cell.angle_beta   90.00
_cell.angle_gamma   90.00
#
_symmetry.space_group_name_H-M   'P 1'
#
loop_
_entity.id
_entity.type
_entity.pdbx_description
1 polymer ?
#
loop_
_entity_poly.entity_id
_entity_poly.type
_entity_poly.pdbx_seq_one_letter_code
_entity_poly.pdbx_strand_id
1 'polypeptide(L)'
;KSIVLLHGRGLSPNEPNIISPLRLAMSESNINVFSLQLPVLSKGKTYNDYIGIFKYSDQRIESALRYIEKETNEIIIISHSCGVHMIMSWVENYTNLNVKAFILIGAGATDKGQTIKNEFAYNNIQVPILNIYGEDDYGAVKSNANLFSRYLSESLHPKSRQVEIPNSNHHHEDNSKNLVGTVKKWLKSL
;
A
#
# COMPACT_ATOMS: atom_id res chain seq x y z
N LYS A 1 -3.75 8.39 -16.64
CA LYS A 1 -3.30 7.50 -15.56
C LYS A 1 -3.22 8.28 -14.27
N SER A 2 -3.73 7.71 -13.18
CA SER A 2 -3.68 8.33 -11.84
C SER A 2 -3.07 7.36 -10.83
N ILE A 3 -2.37 7.93 -9.84
CA ILE A 3 -1.85 7.20 -8.69
C ILE A 3 -2.49 7.76 -7.42
N VAL A 4 -2.96 6.86 -6.57
CA VAL A 4 -3.49 7.17 -5.23
C VAL A 4 -2.49 6.68 -4.19
N LEU A 5 -2.04 7.58 -3.31
CA LEU A 5 -1.10 7.30 -2.25
C LEU A 5 -1.81 7.25 -0.89
N LEU A 6 -1.58 6.18 -0.14
CA LEU A 6 -2.16 5.90 1.17
C LEU A 6 -1.06 5.78 2.21
N HIS A 7 -1.01 6.73 3.15
CA HIS A 7 0.03 6.79 4.19
C HIS A 7 -0.18 5.76 5.32
N GLY A 8 0.88 5.52 6.10
CA GLY A 8 0.86 4.68 7.28
C GLY A 8 0.18 5.30 8.51
N ARG A 9 0.13 4.53 9.59
CA ARG A 9 -0.49 4.88 10.88
C ARG A 9 0.11 6.17 11.46
N GLY A 10 -0.76 7.11 11.85
CA GLY A 10 -0.33 8.36 12.48
C GLY A 10 0.44 9.32 11.56
N LEU A 11 0.55 8.99 10.28
CA LEU A 11 1.26 9.79 9.29
C LEU A 11 0.32 10.74 8.52
N SER A 12 0.82 11.34 7.45
CA SER A 12 0.10 12.32 6.65
C SER A 12 0.27 12.09 5.16
N PRO A 13 -0.52 12.76 4.30
CA PRO A 13 -0.37 12.72 2.84
C PRO A 13 0.97 13.25 2.32
N ASN A 14 1.78 13.84 3.17
CA ASN A 14 3.11 14.37 2.84
C ASN A 14 4.22 13.75 3.70
N GLU A 15 4.04 12.51 4.13
CA GLU A 15 5.05 11.79 4.90
C GLU A 15 6.40 11.76 4.15
N PRO A 16 7.53 12.12 4.80
CA PRO A 16 8.75 12.51 4.11
C PRO A 16 9.54 11.37 3.48
N ASN A 17 9.42 10.13 3.98
CA ASN A 17 10.33 9.04 3.59
C ASN A 17 9.78 8.20 2.43
N ILE A 18 8.46 8.05 2.32
CA ILE A 18 7.79 7.19 1.34
C ILE A 18 6.81 7.98 0.47
N ILE A 19 5.83 8.64 1.11
CA ILE A 19 4.71 9.26 0.38
C ILE A 19 5.20 10.47 -0.44
N SER A 20 5.95 11.38 0.17
CA SER A 20 6.44 12.58 -0.52
C SER A 20 7.40 12.26 -1.66
N PRO A 21 8.43 11.38 -1.49
CA PRO A 21 9.30 10.99 -2.59
C PRO A 21 8.56 10.32 -3.74
N LEU A 22 7.61 9.43 -3.46
CA LEU A 22 6.79 8.79 -4.50
C LEU A 22 5.90 9.81 -5.20
N ARG A 23 5.23 10.69 -4.45
CA ARG A 23 4.37 11.74 -5.02
C ARG A 23 5.14 12.63 -6.00
N LEU A 24 6.30 13.13 -5.59
CA LEU A 24 7.16 13.97 -6.43
C LEU A 24 7.62 13.20 -7.68
N ALA A 25 8.18 12.01 -7.49
CA ALA A 25 8.74 11.22 -8.58
C ALA A 25 7.68 10.75 -9.62
N MET A 26 6.42 10.56 -9.21
CA MET A 26 5.34 10.20 -10.13
C MET A 26 4.76 11.42 -10.85
N SER A 27 4.62 12.56 -10.16
CA SER A 27 4.16 13.81 -10.82
C SER A 27 5.11 14.32 -11.90
N GLU A 28 6.41 14.13 -11.74
CA GLU A 28 7.41 14.42 -12.78
C GLU A 28 7.21 13.59 -14.07
N SER A 29 6.50 12.45 -13.95
CA SER A 29 6.22 11.54 -15.07
C SER A 29 4.89 11.85 -15.78
N ASN A 30 4.32 13.03 -15.59
CA ASN A 30 3.02 13.46 -16.12
C ASN A 30 1.86 12.52 -15.71
N ILE A 31 1.91 12.04 -14.47
CA ILE A 31 0.89 11.20 -13.85
C ILE A 31 0.15 12.04 -12.81
N ASN A 32 -1.19 12.00 -12.81
CA ASN A 32 -1.98 12.62 -11.77
C ASN A 32 -1.78 11.86 -10.45
N VAL A 33 -1.36 12.55 -9.39
CA VAL A 33 -1.08 11.93 -8.10
C VAL A 33 -2.00 12.51 -7.03
N PHE A 34 -2.76 11.65 -6.38
CA PHE A 34 -3.67 11.95 -5.29
C PHE A 34 -3.13 11.33 -4.00
N SER A 35 -2.76 12.14 -3.04
CA SER A 35 -2.33 11.67 -1.73
C SER A 35 -3.45 11.89 -0.71
N LEU A 36 -4.04 10.79 -0.21
CA LEU A 36 -5.21 10.85 0.66
C LEU A 36 -4.82 10.99 2.13
N GLN A 37 -5.50 11.88 2.85
CA GLN A 37 -5.49 11.85 4.31
C GLN A 37 -6.41 10.72 4.78
N LEU A 38 -5.82 9.64 5.24
CA LEU A 38 -6.55 8.56 5.90
C LEU A 38 -6.95 8.95 7.34
N PRO A 39 -7.95 8.29 7.95
CA PRO A 39 -8.26 8.49 9.35
C PRO A 39 -7.04 8.19 10.23
N VAL A 40 -6.76 9.07 11.18
CA VAL A 40 -5.68 8.90 12.17
C VAL A 40 -6.22 9.04 13.58
N LEU A 41 -5.70 8.20 14.48
CA LEU A 41 -5.97 8.26 15.91
C LEU A 41 -4.87 9.06 16.61
N SER A 42 -5.11 9.41 17.87
CA SER A 42 -4.12 10.10 18.70
C SER A 42 -2.82 9.31 18.83
N LYS A 43 -1.72 10.02 19.11
CA LYS A 43 -0.39 9.42 19.32
C LYS A 43 -0.44 8.30 20.37
N GLY A 44 0.28 7.22 20.13
CA GLY A 44 0.38 6.06 21.02
C GLY A 44 -0.69 4.99 20.80
N LYS A 45 -1.64 5.20 19.88
CA LYS A 45 -2.59 4.16 19.48
C LYS A 45 -1.93 3.09 18.63
N THR A 46 -2.28 1.83 18.91
CA THR A 46 -1.70 0.64 18.30
C THR A 46 -2.49 0.16 17.09
N TYR A 47 -1.99 -0.87 16.39
CA TYR A 47 -2.72 -1.53 15.30
C TYR A 47 -4.13 -1.98 15.73
N ASN A 48 -4.27 -2.60 16.90
CA ASN A 48 -5.56 -3.06 17.39
C ASN A 48 -6.58 -1.92 17.58
N ASP A 49 -6.12 -0.74 18.00
CA ASP A 49 -6.99 0.45 18.10
C ASP A 49 -7.48 0.91 16.71
N TYR A 50 -6.65 0.78 15.68
CA TYR A 50 -6.96 1.22 14.32
C TYR A 50 -7.98 0.32 13.60
N ILE A 51 -8.11 -0.96 13.98
CA ILE A 51 -9.07 -1.87 13.35
C ILE A 51 -10.49 -1.29 13.34
N GLY A 52 -10.90 -0.64 14.43
CA GLY A 52 -12.25 -0.06 14.56
C GLY A 52 -12.55 1.09 13.59
N ILE A 53 -11.52 1.72 13.01
CA ILE A 53 -11.69 2.87 12.10
C ILE A 53 -11.48 2.51 10.62
N PHE A 54 -11.16 1.27 10.27
CA PHE A 54 -10.97 0.87 8.87
C PHE A 54 -12.21 1.14 8.01
N LYS A 55 -13.41 0.95 8.54
CA LYS A 55 -14.66 1.30 7.85
C LYS A 55 -14.74 2.77 7.39
N TYR A 56 -14.11 3.69 8.11
CA TYR A 56 -14.07 5.10 7.73
C TYR A 56 -13.00 5.36 6.66
N SER A 57 -11.91 4.59 6.66
CA SER A 57 -10.94 4.61 5.56
C SER A 57 -11.55 4.04 4.27
N ASP A 58 -12.32 2.97 4.36
CA ASP A 58 -13.01 2.36 3.22
C ASP A 58 -13.91 3.38 2.52
N GLN A 59 -14.75 4.11 3.27
CA GLN A 59 -15.61 5.16 2.73
C GLN A 59 -14.83 6.29 2.07
N ARG A 60 -13.69 6.68 2.66
CA ARG A 60 -12.83 7.75 2.12
C ARG A 60 -12.13 7.32 0.84
N ILE A 61 -11.59 6.09 0.82
CA ILE A 61 -10.95 5.51 -0.37
C ILE A 61 -11.98 5.41 -1.49
N GLU A 62 -13.14 4.83 -1.22
CA GLU A 62 -14.22 4.69 -2.21
C GLU A 62 -14.65 6.04 -2.79
N SER A 63 -14.85 7.05 -1.94
CA SER A 63 -15.23 8.40 -2.39
C SER A 63 -14.16 9.04 -3.28
N ALA A 64 -12.88 8.85 -2.95
CA ALA A 64 -11.77 9.35 -3.75
C ALA A 64 -11.68 8.63 -5.10
N LEU A 65 -11.81 7.30 -5.11
CA LEU A 65 -11.77 6.52 -6.36
C LEU A 65 -12.92 6.91 -7.29
N ARG A 66 -14.14 7.05 -6.79
CA ARG A 66 -15.29 7.54 -7.58
C ARG A 66 -15.09 8.95 -8.16
N TYR A 67 -14.37 9.80 -7.46
CA TYR A 67 -14.00 11.11 -8.00
C TYR A 67 -12.98 10.99 -9.12
N ILE A 68 -11.93 10.19 -8.92
CA ILE A 68 -10.81 10.01 -9.86
C ILE A 68 -11.26 9.27 -11.13
N GLU A 69 -12.18 8.32 -11.01
CA GLU A 69 -12.73 7.55 -12.15
C GLU A 69 -13.39 8.42 -13.22
N LYS A 70 -13.84 9.62 -12.87
CA LYS A 70 -14.39 10.58 -13.85
C LYS A 70 -13.31 11.12 -14.81
N GLU A 71 -12.06 11.09 -14.38
CA GLU A 71 -10.91 11.64 -15.12
C GLU A 71 -10.06 10.55 -15.79
N THR A 72 -10.11 9.31 -15.29
CA THR A 72 -9.30 8.21 -15.81
C THR A 72 -9.85 6.84 -15.42
N ASN A 73 -9.63 5.85 -16.28
CA ASN A 73 -9.87 4.44 -16.00
C ASN A 73 -8.58 3.66 -15.63
N GLU A 74 -7.44 4.35 -15.49
CA GLU A 74 -6.16 3.79 -15.12
C GLU A 74 -5.74 4.27 -13.74
N ILE A 75 -6.26 3.64 -12.69
CA ILE A 75 -5.95 3.95 -11.30
C ILE A 75 -4.99 2.91 -10.75
N ILE A 76 -3.91 3.36 -10.12
CA ILE A 76 -2.96 2.55 -9.36
C ILE A 76 -2.97 3.01 -7.92
N ILE A 77 -3.02 2.09 -6.98
CA ILE A 77 -2.99 2.40 -5.55
C ILE A 77 -1.63 2.01 -4.98
N ILE A 78 -0.99 2.94 -4.29
CA ILE A 78 0.25 2.71 -3.54
C ILE A 78 -0.07 2.96 -2.06
N SER A 79 0.17 1.99 -1.22
CA SER A 79 -0.15 2.04 0.20
C SER A 79 1.04 1.63 1.06
N HIS A 80 1.18 2.27 2.23
CA HIS A 80 2.25 1.98 3.18
C HIS A 80 1.69 1.55 4.54
N SER A 81 2.25 0.48 5.13
CA SER A 81 2.02 0.08 6.52
C SER A 81 0.53 -0.06 6.88
N CYS A 82 0.01 0.73 7.82
CA CYS A 82 -1.41 0.75 8.17
C CYS A 82 -2.31 1.12 6.97
N GLY A 83 -1.82 1.91 6.01
CA GLY A 83 -2.53 2.17 4.76
C GLY A 83 -2.76 0.90 3.93
N VAL A 84 -1.88 -0.12 4.06
CA VAL A 84 -2.09 -1.44 3.45
C VAL A 84 -3.27 -2.15 4.11
N HIS A 85 -3.37 -2.15 5.44
CA HIS A 85 -4.53 -2.73 6.13
C HIS A 85 -5.83 -2.04 5.71
N MET A 86 -5.81 -0.72 5.56
CA MET A 86 -6.97 0.05 5.15
C MET A 86 -7.40 -0.26 3.71
N ILE A 87 -6.46 -0.36 2.77
CA ILE A 87 -6.82 -0.73 1.39
C ILE A 87 -7.28 -2.18 1.30
N MET A 88 -6.71 -3.10 2.09
CA MET A 88 -7.17 -4.49 2.13
C MET A 88 -8.58 -4.61 2.72
N SER A 89 -8.91 -3.80 3.74
CA SER A 89 -10.29 -3.68 4.24
C SER A 89 -11.25 -3.20 3.14
N TRP A 90 -10.85 -2.21 2.35
CA TRP A 90 -11.65 -1.74 1.21
C TRP A 90 -11.82 -2.83 0.14
N VAL A 91 -10.78 -3.60 -0.17
CA VAL A 91 -10.85 -4.75 -1.11
C VAL A 91 -11.85 -5.82 -0.65
N GLU A 92 -11.95 -6.07 0.65
CA GLU A 92 -12.91 -7.03 1.20
C GLU A 92 -14.37 -6.54 1.11
N ASN A 93 -14.59 -5.23 1.22
CA ASN A 93 -15.92 -4.62 1.33
C ASN A 93 -16.49 -4.10 0.00
N TYR A 94 -15.65 -3.92 -1.02
CA TYR A 94 -16.05 -3.36 -2.31
C TYR A 94 -15.64 -4.27 -3.47
N THR A 95 -16.61 -4.66 -4.27
CA THR A 95 -16.42 -5.65 -5.35
C THR A 95 -16.08 -5.05 -6.72
N ASN A 96 -16.31 -3.76 -6.91
CA ASN A 96 -16.12 -3.10 -8.21
C ASN A 96 -14.75 -2.40 -8.24
N LEU A 97 -13.70 -3.18 -8.48
CA LEU A 97 -12.33 -2.72 -8.44
C LEU A 97 -11.90 -2.14 -9.81
N ASN A 98 -12.15 -0.85 -10.02
CA ASN A 98 -11.65 -0.14 -11.21
C ASN A 98 -10.15 0.24 -11.08
N VAL A 99 -9.41 -0.55 -10.30
CA VAL A 99 -7.98 -0.39 -10.04
C VAL A 99 -7.20 -1.31 -10.97
N LYS A 100 -6.12 -0.79 -11.55
CA LYS A 100 -5.27 -1.52 -12.51
C LYS A 100 -4.08 -2.22 -11.87
N ALA A 101 -3.66 -1.75 -10.71
CA ALA A 101 -2.57 -2.38 -9.96
C ALA A 101 -2.52 -1.88 -8.50
N PHE A 102 -1.95 -2.70 -7.63
CA PHE A 102 -1.65 -2.33 -6.24
C PHE A 102 -0.14 -2.39 -5.99
N ILE A 103 0.36 -1.44 -5.21
CA ILE A 103 1.71 -1.45 -4.65
C ILE A 103 1.57 -1.37 -3.13
N LEU A 104 2.02 -2.42 -2.46
CA LEU A 104 1.90 -2.60 -1.01
C LEU A 104 3.30 -2.50 -0.41
N ILE A 105 3.53 -1.50 0.43
CA ILE A 105 4.83 -1.24 1.07
C ILE A 105 4.70 -1.52 2.56
N GLY A 106 5.52 -2.43 3.10
CA GLY A 106 5.48 -2.83 4.50
C GLY A 106 4.15 -3.48 4.90
N ALA A 107 3.61 -4.35 4.04
CA ALA A 107 2.33 -5.03 4.24
C ALA A 107 2.36 -5.97 5.45
N GLY A 108 1.34 -5.91 6.29
CA GLY A 108 1.21 -6.78 7.46
C GLY A 108 1.82 -6.22 8.75
N ALA A 109 2.22 -4.94 8.77
CA ALA A 109 2.78 -4.30 9.95
C ALA A 109 1.80 -4.26 11.12
N THR A 110 2.21 -4.80 12.27
CA THR A 110 1.49 -4.75 13.54
C THR A 110 2.45 -4.36 14.67
N ASP A 111 1.93 -3.98 15.82
CA ASP A 111 2.77 -3.73 16.99
C ASP A 111 3.26 -5.05 17.61
N LYS A 112 4.34 -4.98 18.38
CA LYS A 112 4.92 -6.14 19.06
C LYS A 112 3.86 -6.87 19.90
N GLY A 113 3.72 -8.17 19.68
CA GLY A 113 2.74 -9.02 20.36
C GLY A 113 1.31 -8.94 19.78
N GLN A 114 1.10 -8.19 18.72
CA GLN A 114 -0.18 -8.17 18.00
C GLN A 114 -0.08 -8.96 16.70
N THR A 115 -1.20 -9.50 16.26
CA THR A 115 -1.33 -10.23 14.99
C THR A 115 -2.35 -9.55 14.08
N ILE A 116 -2.20 -9.75 12.79
CA ILE A 116 -3.21 -9.30 11.81
C ILE A 116 -4.55 -9.95 12.17
N LYS A 117 -5.61 -9.15 12.24
CA LYS A 117 -6.95 -9.65 12.60
C LYS A 117 -7.49 -10.65 11.58
N ASN A 118 -7.38 -10.32 10.30
CA ASN A 118 -7.77 -11.17 9.18
C ASN A 118 -6.59 -11.29 8.22
N GLU A 119 -6.36 -12.48 7.69
CA GLU A 119 -5.41 -12.65 6.59
C GLU A 119 -5.84 -11.78 5.39
N PHE A 120 -4.89 -11.15 4.72
CA PHE A 120 -5.20 -10.32 3.56
C PHE A 120 -5.81 -11.15 2.42
N ALA A 121 -6.94 -10.70 1.90
CA ALA A 121 -7.69 -11.36 0.83
C ALA A 121 -7.02 -11.18 -0.54
N TYR A 122 -5.75 -11.57 -0.68
CA TYR A 122 -4.99 -11.46 -1.93
C TYR A 122 -5.70 -12.11 -3.11
N ASN A 123 -6.43 -13.21 -2.89
CA ASN A 123 -7.19 -13.91 -3.92
C ASN A 123 -8.35 -13.09 -4.52
N ASN A 124 -8.81 -12.06 -3.82
CA ASN A 124 -9.84 -11.15 -4.32
C ASN A 124 -9.26 -10.14 -5.34
N ILE A 125 -7.93 -10.08 -5.47
CA ILE A 125 -7.25 -9.11 -6.35
C ILE A 125 -6.79 -9.80 -7.63
N GLN A 126 -7.48 -9.50 -8.74
CA GLN A 126 -7.20 -10.07 -10.06
C GLN A 126 -6.22 -9.24 -10.92
N VAL A 127 -5.74 -8.12 -10.38
CA VAL A 127 -4.79 -7.22 -11.05
C VAL A 127 -3.39 -7.38 -10.45
N PRO A 128 -2.33 -6.92 -11.16
CA PRO A 128 -0.97 -7.00 -10.65
C PRO A 128 -0.78 -6.38 -9.27
N ILE A 129 -0.02 -7.06 -8.41
CA ILE A 129 0.39 -6.58 -7.09
C ILE A 129 1.91 -6.54 -7.02
N LEU A 130 2.47 -5.40 -6.60
CA LEU A 130 3.86 -5.30 -6.16
C LEU A 130 3.89 -5.22 -4.63
N ASN A 131 4.47 -6.23 -3.98
CA ASN A 131 4.73 -6.20 -2.53
C ASN A 131 6.20 -5.81 -2.29
N ILE A 132 6.42 -4.75 -1.52
CA ILE A 132 7.75 -4.22 -1.19
C ILE A 132 7.91 -4.19 0.32
N TYR A 133 9.07 -4.62 0.81
CA TYR A 133 9.45 -4.48 2.22
C TYR A 133 10.95 -4.26 2.37
N GLY A 134 11.37 -3.76 3.51
CA GLY A 134 12.79 -3.57 3.82
C GLY A 134 13.42 -4.84 4.42
N GLU A 135 14.72 -5.05 4.18
CA GLU A 135 15.49 -6.14 4.80
C GLU A 135 15.40 -6.09 6.33
N ASP A 136 15.37 -4.89 6.91
CA ASP A 136 15.25 -4.64 8.36
C ASP A 136 13.83 -4.29 8.79
N ASP A 137 12.82 -4.72 8.04
CA ASP A 137 11.41 -4.50 8.35
C ASP A 137 10.94 -5.34 9.55
N TYR A 138 9.78 -5.01 10.09
CA TYR A 138 9.18 -5.72 11.23
C TYR A 138 8.94 -7.20 10.96
N GLY A 139 9.07 -8.04 12.00
CA GLY A 139 8.81 -9.47 11.89
C GLY A 139 7.42 -9.81 11.36
N ALA A 140 6.40 -9.02 11.69
CA ALA A 140 5.05 -9.18 11.17
C ALA A 140 4.99 -8.94 9.65
N VAL A 141 5.73 -7.95 9.13
CA VAL A 141 5.84 -7.69 7.68
C VAL A 141 6.54 -8.84 6.97
N LYS A 142 7.64 -9.34 7.51
CA LYS A 142 8.37 -10.49 6.96
C LYS A 142 7.51 -11.77 6.95
N SER A 143 6.71 -11.98 7.99
CA SER A 143 5.75 -13.09 8.04
C SER A 143 4.68 -12.96 6.95
N ASN A 144 4.14 -11.75 6.74
CA ASN A 144 3.19 -11.50 5.65
C ASN A 144 3.85 -11.61 4.26
N ALA A 145 5.13 -11.24 4.12
CA ALA A 145 5.88 -11.42 2.87
C ALA A 145 6.05 -12.90 2.51
N ASN A 146 6.27 -13.78 3.50
CA ASN A 146 6.30 -15.23 3.30
C ASN A 146 4.93 -15.77 2.85
N LEU A 147 3.84 -15.25 3.41
CA LEU A 147 2.48 -15.58 2.99
C LEU A 147 2.24 -15.12 1.54
N PHE A 148 2.58 -13.87 1.23
CA PHE A 148 2.44 -13.32 -0.12
C PHE A 148 3.22 -14.14 -1.16
N SER A 149 4.42 -14.63 -0.83
CA SER A 149 5.21 -15.49 -1.72
C SER A 149 4.48 -16.78 -2.10
N ARG A 150 3.69 -17.36 -1.20
CA ARG A 150 2.85 -18.53 -1.51
C ARG A 150 1.78 -18.18 -2.53
N TYR A 151 1.03 -17.10 -2.28
CA TYR A 151 0.03 -16.61 -3.24
C TYR A 151 0.65 -16.25 -4.60
N LEU A 152 1.85 -15.66 -4.59
CA LEU A 152 2.58 -15.30 -5.82
C LEU A 152 2.87 -16.51 -6.70
N SER A 153 3.17 -17.67 -6.11
CA SER A 153 3.42 -18.92 -6.84
C SER A 153 2.17 -19.64 -7.30
N GLU A 154 1.02 -19.40 -6.66
CA GLU A 154 -0.19 -20.22 -6.83
C GLU A 154 -1.30 -19.54 -7.62
N SER A 155 -1.55 -18.25 -7.37
CA SER A 155 -2.83 -17.64 -7.76
C SER A 155 -2.79 -16.19 -8.21
N LEU A 156 -1.71 -15.43 -7.94
CA LEU A 156 -1.67 -14.02 -8.28
C LEU A 156 -1.45 -13.76 -9.77
N HIS A 157 -1.83 -12.57 -10.20
CA HIS A 157 -1.62 -12.12 -11.58
C HIS A 157 -0.15 -12.28 -12.01
N PRO A 158 0.15 -12.77 -13.24
CA PRO A 158 1.53 -13.09 -13.68
C PRO A 158 2.53 -11.94 -13.62
N LYS A 159 2.05 -10.69 -13.63
CA LYS A 159 2.89 -9.49 -13.45
C LYS A 159 3.09 -9.10 -11.98
N SER A 160 2.48 -9.81 -11.02
CA SER A 160 2.73 -9.58 -9.60
C SER A 160 4.18 -9.90 -9.25
N ARG A 161 4.74 -9.16 -8.28
CA ARG A 161 6.14 -9.33 -7.84
C ARG A 161 6.24 -9.05 -6.35
N GLN A 162 7.29 -9.61 -5.75
CA GLN A 162 7.75 -9.25 -4.41
C GLN A 162 9.20 -8.78 -4.47
N VAL A 163 9.50 -7.71 -3.74
CA VAL A 163 10.85 -7.12 -3.70
C VAL A 163 11.21 -6.78 -2.26
N GLU A 164 12.33 -7.33 -1.80
CA GLU A 164 13.01 -6.91 -0.58
C GLU A 164 14.03 -5.82 -0.93
N ILE A 165 14.03 -4.70 -0.20
CA ILE A 165 15.00 -3.62 -0.39
C ILE A 165 16.12 -3.80 0.64
N PRO A 166 17.37 -4.04 0.21
CA PRO A 166 18.52 -4.23 1.11
C PRO A 166 18.78 -2.99 1.98
N ASN A 167 19.27 -3.20 3.20
CA ASN A 167 19.63 -2.17 4.16
C ASN A 167 18.52 -1.13 4.37
N SER A 168 17.27 -1.56 4.42
CA SER A 168 16.11 -0.70 4.52
C SER A 168 15.20 -1.14 5.65
N ASN A 169 14.79 -0.18 6.49
CA ASN A 169 13.83 -0.40 7.56
C ASN A 169 12.38 -0.22 7.08
N HIS A 170 11.41 -0.35 7.99
CA HIS A 170 9.98 -0.21 7.70
C HIS A 170 9.60 1.14 7.07
N HIS A 171 10.30 2.21 7.38
CA HIS A 171 10.04 3.56 6.88
C HIS A 171 10.91 3.94 5.68
N HIS A 172 11.76 3.02 5.21
CA HIS A 172 12.73 3.28 4.13
C HIS A 172 13.55 4.55 4.35
N GLU A 173 13.86 4.88 5.61
CA GLU A 173 14.74 5.99 5.98
C GLU A 173 16.06 5.85 5.23
N ASP A 174 16.54 6.96 4.65
CA ASP A 174 17.76 7.01 3.83
C ASP A 174 17.74 6.15 2.54
N ASN A 175 16.65 5.42 2.26
CA ASN A 175 16.54 4.49 1.14
C ASN A 175 15.38 4.81 0.16
N SER A 176 14.79 5.99 0.27
CA SER A 176 13.66 6.41 -0.56
C SER A 176 13.95 6.37 -2.07
N LYS A 177 15.21 6.62 -2.49
CA LYS A 177 15.62 6.54 -3.90
C LYS A 177 15.48 5.12 -4.46
N ASN A 178 15.89 4.10 -3.69
CA ASN A 178 15.78 2.70 -4.10
C ASN A 178 14.31 2.26 -4.17
N LEU A 179 13.51 2.70 -3.19
CA LEU A 179 12.06 2.47 -3.19
C LEU A 179 11.41 3.06 -4.45
N VAL A 180 11.64 4.34 -4.73
CA VAL A 180 11.12 5.03 -5.92
C VAL A 180 11.58 4.35 -7.21
N GLY A 181 12.86 3.98 -7.28
CA GLY A 181 13.42 3.26 -8.43
C GLY A 181 12.72 1.91 -8.67
N THR A 182 12.48 1.14 -7.60
CA THR A 182 11.76 -0.13 -7.64
C THR A 182 10.34 0.04 -8.16
N VAL A 183 9.61 1.01 -7.62
CA VAL A 183 8.24 1.34 -8.06
C VAL A 183 8.23 1.75 -9.54
N LYS A 184 9.08 2.70 -9.95
CA LYS A 184 9.18 3.15 -11.36
C LYS A 184 9.50 1.99 -12.32
N LYS A 185 10.43 1.11 -11.94
CA LYS A 185 10.83 -0.05 -12.77
C LYS A 185 9.65 -0.99 -12.98
N TRP A 186 8.92 -1.31 -11.92
CA TRP A 186 7.77 -2.20 -12.02
C TRP A 186 6.60 -1.59 -12.81
N LEU A 187 6.28 -0.31 -12.58
CA LEU A 187 5.23 0.40 -13.33
C LEU A 187 5.48 0.44 -14.85
N LYS A 188 6.75 0.43 -15.28
CA LYS A 188 7.11 0.33 -16.71
C LYS A 188 6.88 -1.06 -17.30
N SER A 189 6.73 -2.09 -16.47
CA SER A 189 6.49 -3.47 -16.90
C SER A 189 5.00 -3.82 -17.01
N LEU A 190 4.11 -2.92 -16.54
CA LEU A 190 2.66 -3.07 -16.64
C LEU A 190 2.16 -2.75 -18.03
#